data_fd8d26b7bd41b81fec0a1faa8e5bf2fe
#
_entry.id   fd8d26b7bd41b81fec0a1faa8e5bf2fe
#
_cell.length_a   1.000
_cell.length_b   1.000
_cell.length_c   1.000
_cell.angle_alpha   90.00
_cell.angle_beta   90.00
_cell.angle_gamma   90.00
#
_symmetry.space_group_name_H-M   'P 1'
#
loop_
_entity.id
_entity.type
_entity.pdbx_description
1 polymer ?
#
loop_
_entity_poly.entity_id
_entity_poly.type
_entity_poly.pdbx_seq_one_letter_code
_entity_poly.pdbx_strand_id
1 'polypeptide(L)'
;MFTSPFIGEIREKFTLGNEALDIPLFAIVGGTGGSGKSNLLNILNKMLGLTTDNKIPTYNELVDNDTRKDSATRQQIRYWMLNEDNVAPLLVDELPSDFFNGKGEDLIKDISNQAENQIHLTPAFICTTNAEAIGSKSEALSRRIYYLLNDRKFDSQRRAETTDRYIEVYEKINSGLFRDFVLRFSKKLMQDDLNWKHCSGNKLDFLYYTREIFKEYFEIAEIELPDFFPLSRVDDATKNNMLMWRKLYIGSPELFKEVKGEQEERNIYMIKMSELDHNFQSSRYGVDNTKPSKVYSE
;
A
#
# COMPACT_ATOMS: atom_id res chain seq x y z
N MET A 1 -5.01 1.54 6.38
CA MET A 1 -5.31 1.34 7.82
C MET A 1 -6.71 1.79 8.20
N PHE A 2 -7.05 3.09 8.14
CA PHE A 2 -8.36 3.58 8.62
C PHE A 2 -9.55 2.86 8.01
N THR A 3 -9.49 2.54 6.72
CA THR A 3 -10.54 1.80 6.01
C THR A 3 -10.53 0.29 6.31
N SER A 4 -9.45 -0.24 6.92
CA SER A 4 -9.28 -1.69 7.09
C SER A 4 -10.42 -2.40 7.82
N PRO A 5 -11.06 -1.83 8.87
CA PRO A 5 -12.17 -2.50 9.55
C PRO A 5 -13.40 -2.70 8.66
N PHE A 6 -13.50 -1.96 7.55
CA PHE A 6 -14.68 -1.93 6.69
C PHE A 6 -14.45 -2.61 5.34
N ILE A 7 -13.26 -3.14 5.09
CA ILE A 7 -12.92 -3.72 3.78
C ILE A 7 -13.84 -4.89 3.43
N GLY A 8 -14.16 -5.75 4.39
CA GLY A 8 -15.11 -6.85 4.21
C GLY A 8 -16.48 -6.34 3.78
N GLU A 9 -17.04 -5.40 4.51
CA GLU A 9 -18.32 -4.77 4.24
C GLU A 9 -18.36 -4.08 2.87
N ILE A 10 -17.28 -3.36 2.52
CA ILE A 10 -17.16 -2.69 1.22
C ILE A 10 -17.14 -3.72 0.08
N ARG A 11 -16.43 -4.81 0.25
CA ARG A 11 -16.36 -5.90 -0.73
C ARG A 11 -17.71 -6.57 -0.93
N GLU A 12 -18.45 -6.81 0.14
CA GLU A 12 -19.73 -7.50 0.10
C GLU A 12 -20.84 -6.62 -0.49
N LYS A 13 -20.96 -5.37 -0.02
CA LYS A 13 -22.14 -4.54 -0.33
C LYS A 13 -21.97 -3.65 -1.56
N PHE A 14 -20.75 -3.26 -1.90
CA PHE A 14 -20.52 -2.21 -2.89
C PHE A 14 -19.74 -2.68 -4.11
N THR A 15 -19.49 -3.99 -4.24
CA THR A 15 -18.85 -4.57 -5.42
C THR A 15 -19.74 -5.62 -6.06
N LEU A 16 -19.58 -5.82 -7.36
CA LEU A 16 -20.29 -6.82 -8.13
C LEU A 16 -19.31 -7.82 -8.74
N GLY A 17 -19.57 -9.11 -8.53
CA GLY A 17 -18.77 -10.19 -9.11
C GLY A 17 -17.28 -10.07 -8.72
N ASN A 18 -16.40 -10.07 -9.71
CA ASN A 18 -14.96 -10.05 -9.50
C ASN A 18 -14.38 -8.70 -8.99
N GLU A 19 -15.17 -7.64 -8.90
CA GLU A 19 -14.69 -6.33 -8.41
C GLU A 19 -14.19 -6.41 -6.96
N ALA A 20 -14.74 -7.30 -6.14
CA ALA A 20 -14.29 -7.52 -4.78
C ALA A 20 -12.79 -7.86 -4.72
N LEU A 21 -12.27 -8.58 -5.72
CA LEU A 21 -10.85 -8.92 -5.82
C LEU A 21 -9.95 -7.72 -6.11
N ASP A 22 -10.50 -6.62 -6.61
CA ASP A 22 -9.78 -5.37 -6.88
C ASP A 22 -9.68 -4.48 -5.63
N ILE A 23 -10.29 -4.89 -4.51
CA ILE A 23 -10.11 -4.26 -3.21
C ILE A 23 -9.06 -5.06 -2.42
N PRO A 24 -7.83 -4.54 -2.29
CA PRO A 24 -6.73 -5.29 -1.70
C PRO A 24 -6.91 -5.49 -0.20
N LEU A 25 -6.68 -6.71 0.26
CA LEU A 25 -6.58 -7.05 1.69
C LEU A 25 -5.16 -6.83 2.22
N PHE A 26 -4.16 -6.74 1.35
CA PHE A 26 -2.76 -6.61 1.71
C PHE A 26 -2.26 -5.20 1.40
N ALA A 27 -1.81 -4.49 2.43
CA ALA A 27 -1.14 -3.20 2.29
C ALA A 27 0.35 -3.37 2.66
N ILE A 28 1.23 -3.04 1.72
CA ILE A 28 2.66 -3.30 1.84
C ILE A 28 3.42 -2.00 1.71
N VAL A 29 4.22 -1.68 2.71
CA VAL A 29 5.13 -0.54 2.68
C VAL A 29 6.53 -1.05 2.35
N GLY A 30 6.92 -0.88 1.10
CA GLY A 30 8.24 -1.27 0.61
C GLY A 30 9.23 -0.11 0.60
N GLY A 31 10.51 -0.42 0.41
CA GLY A 31 11.57 0.58 0.26
C GLY A 31 12.86 0.19 0.96
N THR A 32 13.88 1.02 0.78
CA THR A 32 15.22 0.77 1.35
C THR A 32 15.23 0.71 2.87
N GLY A 33 16.22 0.00 3.43
CA GLY A 33 16.47 0.02 4.88
C GLY A 33 16.72 1.44 5.39
N GLY A 34 16.21 1.75 6.58
CA GLY A 34 16.37 3.07 7.20
C GLY A 34 15.44 4.16 6.67
N SER A 35 14.38 3.81 5.92
CA SER A 35 13.37 4.76 5.44
C SER A 35 12.23 5.03 6.43
N GLY A 36 12.27 4.48 7.66
CA GLY A 36 11.26 4.75 8.69
C GLY A 36 9.99 3.89 8.60
N LYS A 37 10.01 2.79 7.84
CA LYS A 37 8.85 1.90 7.68
C LYS A 37 8.35 1.32 9.00
N SER A 38 9.25 0.80 9.84
CA SER A 38 8.91 0.26 11.16
C SER A 38 8.33 1.35 12.08
N ASN A 39 8.87 2.58 12.01
CA ASN A 39 8.31 3.72 12.73
C ASN A 39 6.88 4.03 12.29
N LEU A 40 6.60 3.94 11.00
CA LEU A 40 5.24 4.07 10.49
C LEU A 40 4.31 3.01 11.07
N LEU A 41 4.72 1.73 11.08
CA LEU A 41 3.90 0.67 11.69
C LEU A 41 3.67 0.92 13.18
N ASN A 42 4.67 1.40 13.93
CA ASN A 42 4.51 1.73 15.35
C ASN A 42 3.49 2.86 15.56
N ILE A 43 3.52 3.89 14.71
CA ILE A 43 2.50 4.95 14.71
C ILE A 43 1.11 4.35 14.46
N LEU A 44 0.97 3.51 13.46
CA LEU A 44 -0.30 2.85 13.13
C LEU A 44 -0.80 1.98 14.29
N ASN A 45 0.07 1.21 14.92
CA ASN A 45 -0.24 0.38 16.08
C ASN A 45 -0.80 1.21 17.24
N LYS A 46 -0.15 2.32 17.55
CA LYS A 46 -0.59 3.24 18.60
C LYS A 46 -1.92 3.91 18.27
N MET A 47 -2.13 4.32 17.02
CA MET A 47 -3.40 4.89 16.55
C MET A 47 -4.56 3.90 16.61
N LEU A 48 -4.31 2.62 16.39
CA LEU A 48 -5.31 1.56 16.54
C LEU A 48 -5.71 1.33 18.00
N GLY A 49 -4.92 1.81 18.95
CA GLY A 49 -5.15 1.59 20.39
C GLY A 49 -4.82 0.18 20.84
N LEU A 50 -4.05 -0.55 20.03
CA LEU A 50 -3.47 -1.82 20.44
C LEU A 50 -2.45 -1.52 21.53
N THR A 51 -2.47 -2.29 22.61
CA THR A 51 -1.73 -2.01 23.84
C THR A 51 -0.24 -1.78 23.59
N THR A 52 0.34 -0.82 24.29
CA THR A 52 1.73 -0.36 24.16
C THR A 52 2.79 -1.44 24.37
N ASP A 53 2.41 -2.56 24.98
CA ASP A 53 3.33 -3.65 25.32
C ASP A 53 3.48 -4.69 24.19
N ASN A 54 2.63 -4.65 23.16
CA ASN A 54 2.72 -5.56 22.05
C ASN A 54 3.65 -4.99 20.97
N LYS A 55 4.90 -5.42 21.01
CA LYS A 55 5.82 -5.24 19.88
C LYS A 55 5.20 -5.82 18.61
N ILE A 56 5.23 -5.06 17.51
CA ILE A 56 4.83 -5.59 16.21
C ILE A 56 5.81 -6.71 15.84
N PRO A 57 5.30 -7.93 15.59
CA PRO A 57 6.17 -9.04 15.26
C PRO A 57 6.80 -8.85 13.88
N THR A 58 8.05 -9.24 13.75
CA THR A 58 8.67 -9.45 12.44
C THR A 58 8.15 -10.76 11.84
N TYR A 59 8.27 -10.92 10.52
CA TYR A 59 7.90 -12.17 9.84
C TYR A 59 8.53 -13.40 10.50
N ASN A 60 9.76 -13.26 10.96
CA ASN A 60 10.50 -14.34 11.60
C ASN A 60 10.08 -14.63 13.04
N GLU A 61 9.39 -13.72 13.69
CA GLU A 61 8.88 -13.87 15.06
C GLU A 61 7.45 -14.44 15.12
N LEU A 62 6.76 -14.57 13.97
CA LEU A 62 5.38 -15.06 13.92
C LEU A 62 5.21 -16.52 14.36
N VAL A 63 6.27 -17.30 14.26
CA VAL A 63 6.28 -18.72 14.70
C VAL A 63 7.60 -19.01 15.42
N ASP A 64 7.47 -19.60 16.61
CA ASP A 64 8.62 -20.01 17.42
C ASP A 64 9.28 -21.30 16.88
N ASN A 65 10.61 -21.29 16.76
CA ASN A 65 11.53 -22.45 16.67
C ASN A 65 11.14 -23.65 15.77
N ASP A 66 10.39 -23.46 14.70
CA ASP A 66 10.08 -24.54 13.77
C ASP A 66 11.17 -24.70 12.69
N THR A 67 11.58 -25.92 12.41
CA THR A 67 12.48 -26.27 11.30
C THR A 67 11.88 -25.96 9.93
N ARG A 68 10.54 -25.80 9.84
CA ARG A 68 9.79 -25.40 8.66
C ARG A 68 9.24 -23.98 8.77
N LYS A 69 9.97 -23.09 9.37
CA LYS A 69 9.57 -21.75 9.79
C LYS A 69 8.75 -20.99 8.73
N ASP A 70 9.23 -20.93 7.51
CA ASP A 70 8.57 -20.20 6.44
C ASP A 70 7.18 -20.80 6.06
N SER A 71 7.04 -22.12 6.06
CA SER A 71 5.73 -22.78 5.84
C SER A 71 4.77 -22.55 6.98
N ALA A 72 5.25 -22.66 8.22
CA ALA A 72 4.46 -22.43 9.42
C ALA A 72 4.01 -20.98 9.53
N THR A 73 4.89 -20.03 9.21
CA THR A 73 4.57 -18.60 9.19
C THR A 73 3.44 -18.28 8.19
N ARG A 74 3.51 -18.86 6.98
CA ARG A 74 2.42 -18.69 5.99
C ARG A 74 1.10 -19.30 6.46
N GLN A 75 1.13 -20.46 7.11
CA GLN A 75 -0.07 -21.06 7.70
C GLN A 75 -0.65 -20.21 8.82
N GLN A 76 0.21 -19.60 9.65
CA GLN A 76 -0.23 -18.70 10.72
C GLN A 76 -0.90 -17.45 10.17
N ILE A 77 -0.30 -16.81 9.14
CA ILE A 77 -0.92 -15.67 8.44
C ILE A 77 -2.28 -16.07 7.87
N ARG A 78 -2.35 -17.21 7.20
CA ARG A 78 -3.60 -17.72 6.65
C ARG A 78 -4.66 -17.94 7.74
N TYR A 79 -4.28 -18.53 8.85
CA TYR A 79 -5.16 -18.76 9.99
C TYR A 79 -5.75 -17.45 10.52
N TRP A 80 -4.90 -16.45 10.79
CA TRP A 80 -5.35 -15.16 11.29
C TRP A 80 -6.26 -14.41 10.32
N MET A 81 -5.96 -14.51 9.03
CA MET A 81 -6.76 -13.81 8.01
C MET A 81 -8.11 -14.48 7.74
N LEU A 82 -8.23 -15.78 7.95
CA LEU A 82 -9.41 -16.55 7.50
C LEU A 82 -10.23 -17.20 8.62
N ASN A 83 -9.68 -17.34 9.82
CA ASN A 83 -10.36 -18.10 10.90
C ASN A 83 -10.62 -17.28 12.15
N GLU A 84 -10.17 -16.04 12.21
CA GLU A 84 -10.44 -15.16 13.35
C GLU A 84 -11.41 -14.06 12.95
N ASP A 85 -12.50 -13.91 13.72
CA ASP A 85 -13.44 -12.79 13.60
C ASP A 85 -12.76 -11.51 14.12
N ASN A 86 -11.95 -10.91 13.30
CA ASN A 86 -11.18 -9.72 13.65
C ASN A 86 -11.24 -8.69 12.52
N VAL A 87 -11.60 -7.47 12.86
CA VAL A 87 -11.57 -6.32 11.94
C VAL A 87 -10.31 -5.46 12.11
N ALA A 88 -9.58 -5.64 13.21
CA ALA A 88 -8.33 -4.93 13.41
C ALA A 88 -7.28 -5.43 12.41
N PRO A 89 -6.55 -4.53 11.73
CA PRO A 89 -5.53 -4.96 10.79
C PRO A 89 -4.40 -5.72 11.51
N LEU A 90 -3.91 -6.76 10.86
CA LEU A 90 -2.72 -7.48 11.29
C LEU A 90 -1.48 -6.70 10.84
N LEU A 91 -0.62 -6.35 11.79
CA LEU A 91 0.62 -5.62 11.52
C LEU A 91 1.81 -6.58 11.61
N VAL A 92 2.63 -6.63 10.56
CA VAL A 92 3.84 -7.46 10.52
C VAL A 92 5.00 -6.67 9.93
N ASP A 93 6.12 -6.66 10.62
CA ASP A 93 7.32 -5.98 10.15
C ASP A 93 8.27 -6.94 9.41
N GLU A 94 9.06 -6.40 8.50
CA GLU A 94 10.16 -7.09 7.80
C GLU A 94 9.75 -8.36 7.04
N LEU A 95 8.70 -8.30 6.20
CA LEU A 95 8.44 -9.38 5.26
C LEU A 95 9.66 -9.56 4.31
N PRO A 96 10.15 -10.80 4.14
CA PRO A 96 11.24 -11.07 3.22
C PRO A 96 10.85 -10.75 1.78
N SER A 97 11.80 -10.28 1.00
CA SER A 97 11.55 -9.87 -0.40
C SER A 97 11.08 -11.00 -1.30
N ASP A 98 11.47 -12.23 -0.99
CA ASP A 98 11.08 -13.44 -1.69
C ASP A 98 9.69 -13.95 -1.31
N PHE A 99 9.09 -13.41 -0.23
CA PHE A 99 7.69 -13.72 0.14
C PHE A 99 6.71 -13.48 -1.01
N PHE A 100 6.95 -12.46 -1.82
CA PHE A 100 6.10 -12.12 -2.96
C PHE A 100 6.35 -13.00 -4.20
N ASN A 101 7.17 -14.03 -4.06
CA ASN A 101 7.49 -14.99 -5.10
C ASN A 101 6.88 -16.36 -4.76
N GLY A 102 6.36 -17.06 -5.76
CA GLY A 102 5.90 -18.44 -5.60
C GLY A 102 4.86 -18.61 -4.49
N LYS A 103 5.21 -19.33 -3.43
CA LYS A 103 4.25 -19.74 -2.37
C LYS A 103 3.63 -18.58 -1.59
N GLY A 104 4.30 -17.46 -1.46
CA GLY A 104 3.72 -16.27 -0.82
C GLY A 104 2.73 -15.56 -1.74
N GLU A 105 3.00 -15.50 -3.04
CA GLU A 105 2.04 -15.03 -4.02
C GLU A 105 0.79 -15.90 -4.03
N ASP A 106 0.96 -17.23 -3.99
CA ASP A 106 -0.15 -18.17 -3.92
C ASP A 106 -0.98 -17.97 -2.66
N LEU A 107 -0.34 -17.72 -1.52
CA LEU A 107 -1.03 -17.42 -0.25
C LEU A 107 -1.89 -16.16 -0.37
N ILE A 108 -1.36 -15.07 -0.94
CA ILE A 108 -2.11 -13.81 -1.13
C ILE A 108 -3.33 -14.05 -2.01
N LYS A 109 -3.16 -14.80 -3.11
CA LYS A 109 -4.27 -15.15 -4.01
C LYS A 109 -5.32 -16.00 -3.32
N ASP A 110 -4.88 -17.02 -2.58
CA ASP A 110 -5.76 -17.94 -1.86
C ASP A 110 -6.58 -17.20 -0.80
N ILE A 111 -5.95 -16.40 0.06
CA ILE A 111 -6.65 -15.60 1.08
C ILE A 111 -7.64 -14.64 0.42
N SER A 112 -7.24 -13.93 -0.63
CA SER A 112 -8.11 -12.96 -1.31
C SER A 112 -9.34 -13.60 -1.93
N ASN A 113 -9.19 -14.82 -2.49
CA ASN A 113 -10.30 -15.57 -3.07
C ASN A 113 -11.21 -16.18 -2.00
N GLN A 114 -10.64 -16.70 -0.91
CA GLN A 114 -11.43 -17.29 0.17
C GLN A 114 -12.19 -16.25 0.99
N ALA A 115 -11.61 -15.08 1.22
CA ALA A 115 -12.26 -13.97 1.90
C ALA A 115 -13.54 -13.48 1.19
N GLU A 116 -13.69 -13.74 -0.11
CA GLU A 116 -14.90 -13.42 -0.87
C GLU A 116 -16.09 -14.33 -0.49
N ASN A 117 -15.78 -15.55 -0.07
CA ASN A 117 -16.79 -16.58 0.20
C ASN A 117 -17.04 -16.82 1.70
N GLN A 118 -16.44 -16.00 2.57
CA GLN A 118 -16.55 -16.20 4.01
C GLN A 118 -17.63 -15.33 4.65
N ILE A 119 -18.32 -15.95 5.61
CA ILE A 119 -19.30 -15.27 6.48
C ILE A 119 -18.56 -14.43 7.55
N HIS A 120 -17.27 -14.67 7.74
CA HIS A 120 -16.45 -14.02 8.77
C HIS A 120 -15.78 -12.75 8.28
N LEU A 121 -15.58 -11.82 9.21
CA LEU A 121 -14.85 -10.59 8.97
C LEU A 121 -13.37 -10.90 8.70
N THR A 122 -12.85 -10.47 7.56
CA THR A 122 -11.44 -10.67 7.21
C THR A 122 -10.67 -9.39 7.49
N PRO A 123 -9.62 -9.42 8.34
CA PRO A 123 -8.80 -8.25 8.61
C PRO A 123 -7.94 -7.88 7.39
N ALA A 124 -7.52 -6.63 7.31
CA ALA A 124 -6.45 -6.26 6.39
C ALA A 124 -5.08 -6.68 6.97
N PHE A 125 -4.17 -7.10 6.10
CA PHE A 125 -2.79 -7.38 6.44
C PHE A 125 -1.90 -6.20 6.04
N ILE A 126 -1.24 -5.56 7.00
CA ILE A 126 -0.38 -4.41 6.76
C ILE A 126 1.05 -4.78 7.16
N CYS A 127 1.98 -4.70 6.23
CA CYS A 127 3.35 -5.10 6.48
C CYS A 127 4.37 -4.16 5.86
N THR A 128 5.62 -4.30 6.32
CA THR A 128 6.77 -3.66 5.69
C THR A 128 7.65 -4.69 4.98
N THR A 129 8.41 -4.23 4.01
CA THR A 129 9.43 -5.04 3.34
C THR A 129 10.59 -4.16 2.88
N ASN A 130 11.77 -4.75 2.78
CA ASN A 130 12.92 -4.10 2.16
C ASN A 130 12.96 -4.29 0.63
N ALA A 131 11.97 -4.95 0.04
CA ALA A 131 11.83 -5.02 -1.40
C ALA A 131 11.50 -3.64 -1.98
N GLU A 132 12.34 -3.10 -2.84
CA GLU A 132 12.13 -1.81 -3.51
C GLU A 132 11.10 -1.89 -4.64
N ALA A 133 10.87 -3.09 -5.15
CA ALA A 133 9.84 -3.37 -6.11
C ALA A 133 9.26 -4.75 -5.79
N ILE A 134 7.98 -4.80 -5.54
CA ILE A 134 7.24 -6.04 -5.68
C ILE A 134 7.09 -6.17 -7.18
N GLY A 135 7.94 -7.02 -7.76
CA GLY A 135 7.98 -7.19 -9.20
C GLY A 135 6.56 -7.37 -9.73
N SER A 136 6.25 -6.74 -10.84
CA SER A 136 4.97 -6.85 -11.57
C SER A 136 4.81 -8.26 -12.14
N LYS A 137 4.85 -9.28 -11.27
CA LYS A 137 4.94 -10.68 -11.69
C LYS A 137 3.61 -11.24 -12.19
N SER A 138 2.50 -10.73 -11.67
CA SER A 138 1.20 -11.05 -12.23
C SER A 138 0.22 -9.91 -11.97
N GLU A 139 -0.61 -9.61 -12.95
CA GLU A 139 -1.74 -8.70 -12.79
C GLU A 139 -2.65 -9.14 -11.64
N ALA A 140 -2.81 -10.45 -11.48
CA ALA A 140 -3.58 -11.05 -10.40
C ALA A 140 -3.03 -10.72 -9.01
N LEU A 141 -1.72 -10.61 -8.83
CA LEU A 141 -1.11 -10.20 -7.56
C LEU A 141 -1.28 -8.69 -7.34
N SER A 142 -1.02 -7.87 -8.36
CA SER A 142 -1.12 -6.42 -8.25
C SER A 142 -2.51 -5.93 -7.85
N ARG A 143 -3.58 -6.61 -8.24
CA ARG A 143 -4.94 -6.26 -7.83
C ARG A 143 -5.21 -6.50 -6.35
N ARG A 144 -4.50 -7.44 -5.73
CA ARG A 144 -4.70 -7.90 -4.33
C ARG A 144 -3.83 -7.19 -3.32
N ILE A 145 -2.89 -6.38 -3.79
CA ILE A 145 -1.91 -5.69 -2.97
C ILE A 145 -2.05 -4.17 -3.16
N TYR A 146 -2.06 -3.45 -2.06
CA TYR A 146 -1.86 -2.00 -2.06
C TYR A 146 -0.42 -1.71 -1.67
N TYR A 147 0.42 -1.39 -2.65
CA TYR A 147 1.84 -1.15 -2.43
C TYR A 147 2.16 0.34 -2.30
N LEU A 148 2.88 0.68 -1.22
CA LEU A 148 3.40 2.01 -0.97
C LEU A 148 4.93 1.95 -0.97
N LEU A 149 5.57 2.68 -1.86
CA LEU A 149 7.03 2.80 -1.87
C LEU A 149 7.45 3.96 -0.97
N ASN A 150 8.28 3.66 0.03
CA ASN A 150 8.98 4.65 0.82
C ASN A 150 10.48 4.57 0.52
N ASP A 151 10.92 5.31 -0.48
CA ASP A 151 12.30 5.33 -1.00
C ASP A 151 13.18 6.43 -0.38
N ARG A 152 12.61 7.29 0.46
CA ARG A 152 13.37 8.37 1.11
C ARG A 152 14.14 7.83 2.30
N LYS A 153 15.45 7.93 2.24
CA LYS A 153 16.32 7.70 3.40
C LYS A 153 16.38 8.95 4.25
N PHE A 154 16.35 8.77 5.57
CA PHE A 154 16.66 9.87 6.47
C PHE A 154 18.14 10.23 6.35
N ASP A 155 18.41 11.53 6.33
CA ASP A 155 19.77 12.05 6.37
C ASP A 155 20.43 11.64 7.68
N SER A 156 21.57 10.95 7.58
CA SER A 156 22.31 10.49 8.75
C SER A 156 22.80 11.66 9.62
N GLN A 157 23.06 12.83 9.04
CA GLN A 157 23.49 14.02 9.77
C GLN A 157 22.36 14.64 10.59
N ARG A 158 21.10 14.46 10.20
CA ARG A 158 19.93 14.93 10.93
C ARG A 158 19.22 13.84 11.75
N ARG A 159 19.88 12.72 11.95
CA ARG A 159 19.25 11.57 12.60
C ARG A 159 18.75 11.87 14.01
N ALA A 160 19.51 12.60 14.80
CA ALA A 160 19.13 12.97 16.16
C ALA A 160 17.87 13.85 16.15
N GLU A 161 17.88 14.93 15.39
CA GLU A 161 16.72 15.84 15.24
C GLU A 161 15.47 15.10 14.75
N THR A 162 15.63 14.21 13.78
CA THR A 162 14.52 13.40 13.25
C THR A 162 13.97 12.44 14.28
N THR A 163 14.85 11.85 15.11
CA THR A 163 14.47 10.95 16.20
C THR A 163 13.68 11.70 17.27
N ASP A 164 14.16 12.86 17.69
CA ASP A 164 13.51 13.68 18.71
C ASP A 164 12.08 14.11 18.24
N ARG A 165 11.98 14.56 17.00
CA ARG A 165 10.67 14.87 16.39
C ARG A 165 9.73 13.66 16.32
N TYR A 166 10.27 12.50 15.98
CA TYR A 166 9.49 11.27 15.96
C TYR A 166 8.95 10.95 17.35
N ILE A 167 9.79 11.03 18.38
CA ILE A 167 9.39 10.77 19.78
C ILE A 167 8.29 11.76 20.19
N GLU A 168 8.50 13.05 19.95
CA GLU A 168 7.52 14.10 20.29
C GLU A 168 6.16 13.83 19.64
N VAL A 169 6.13 13.49 18.36
CA VAL A 169 4.89 13.16 17.63
C VAL A 169 4.29 11.86 18.17
N TYR A 170 5.12 10.83 18.36
CA TYR A 170 4.68 9.52 18.82
C TYR A 170 4.04 9.58 20.19
N GLU A 171 4.56 10.39 21.13
CA GLU A 171 3.98 10.56 22.46
C GLU A 171 2.58 11.17 22.42
N LYS A 172 2.32 12.08 21.50
CA LYS A 172 1.02 12.75 21.33
C LYS A 172 -0.04 11.89 20.63
N ILE A 173 0.36 10.84 19.93
CA ILE A 173 -0.56 9.95 19.21
C ILE A 173 -1.36 9.11 20.21
N ASN A 174 -2.67 9.02 19.95
CA ASN A 174 -3.59 8.14 20.66
C ASN A 174 -4.65 7.58 19.68
N SER A 175 -5.55 6.74 20.19
CA SER A 175 -6.58 6.11 19.36
C SER A 175 -7.82 6.99 19.09
N GLY A 176 -7.85 8.23 19.58
CA GLY A 176 -9.01 9.11 19.45
C GLY A 176 -9.42 9.37 18.01
N LEU A 177 -8.44 9.73 17.16
CA LEU A 177 -8.68 9.96 15.74
C LEU A 177 -9.22 8.72 15.02
N PHE A 178 -8.67 7.54 15.32
CA PHE A 178 -9.13 6.29 14.71
C PHE A 178 -10.56 5.95 15.15
N ARG A 179 -10.88 6.12 16.41
CA ARG A 179 -12.25 5.88 16.95
C ARG A 179 -13.28 6.82 16.32
N ASP A 180 -12.96 8.10 16.21
CA ASP A 180 -13.85 9.07 15.57
C ASP A 180 -14.02 8.73 14.07
N PHE A 181 -12.94 8.36 13.39
CA PHE A 181 -13.01 7.91 12.01
C PHE A 181 -13.93 6.70 11.83
N VAL A 182 -13.81 5.68 12.70
CA VAL A 182 -14.67 4.49 12.67
C VAL A 182 -16.14 4.91 12.81
N LEU A 183 -16.45 5.80 13.75
CA LEU A 183 -17.83 6.28 13.93
C LEU A 183 -18.36 7.04 12.70
N ARG A 184 -17.56 7.94 12.11
CA ARG A 184 -17.95 8.72 10.92
C ARG A 184 -18.13 7.79 9.71
N PHE A 185 -17.21 6.87 9.51
CA PHE A 185 -17.25 5.94 8.37
C PHE A 185 -18.43 4.98 8.50
N SER A 186 -18.70 4.43 9.68
CA SER A 186 -19.88 3.60 9.94
C SER A 186 -21.18 4.33 9.63
N LYS A 187 -21.31 5.58 10.07
CA LYS A 187 -22.49 6.40 9.75
C LYS A 187 -22.67 6.60 8.26
N LYS A 188 -21.57 6.79 7.51
CA LYS A 188 -21.64 6.88 6.04
C LYS A 188 -22.07 5.55 5.42
N LEU A 189 -21.54 4.42 5.86
CA LEU A 189 -21.91 3.09 5.33
C LEU A 189 -23.38 2.71 5.60
N MET A 190 -24.00 3.31 6.61
CA MET A 190 -25.41 3.10 6.93
C MET A 190 -26.37 3.95 6.10
N GLN A 191 -25.87 4.86 5.26
CA GLN A 191 -26.70 5.69 4.40
C GLN A 191 -27.09 4.91 3.14
N ASP A 192 -28.37 4.92 2.79
CA ASP A 192 -28.91 4.19 1.62
C ASP A 192 -28.50 4.83 0.28
N ASP A 193 -28.05 6.07 0.28
CA ASP A 193 -27.73 6.88 -0.90
C ASP A 193 -26.22 6.99 -1.16
N LEU A 194 -25.41 6.04 -0.69
CA LEU A 194 -23.97 6.02 -0.87
C LEU A 194 -23.59 6.02 -2.36
N ASN A 195 -22.95 7.11 -2.77
CA ASN A 195 -22.51 7.30 -4.14
C ASN A 195 -20.97 7.17 -4.22
N TRP A 196 -20.51 5.96 -4.36
CA TRP A 196 -19.08 5.66 -4.51
C TRP A 196 -18.57 6.18 -5.84
N LYS A 197 -17.40 6.81 -5.82
CA LYS A 197 -16.67 7.15 -7.03
C LYS A 197 -15.86 5.97 -7.54
N HIS A 198 -15.63 5.97 -8.83
CA HIS A 198 -14.78 5.00 -9.51
C HIS A 198 -13.49 5.69 -9.97
N CYS A 199 -12.38 4.98 -9.88
CA CYS A 199 -11.09 5.40 -10.45
C CYS A 199 -10.95 4.88 -11.90
N SER A 200 -9.79 5.08 -12.50
CA SER A 200 -9.48 4.58 -13.83
C SER A 200 -9.80 3.10 -13.99
N GLY A 201 -10.31 2.70 -15.16
CA GLY A 201 -10.76 1.33 -15.41
C GLY A 201 -12.07 0.95 -14.74
N ASN A 202 -12.88 1.93 -14.34
CA ASN A 202 -14.18 1.74 -13.68
C ASN A 202 -14.12 0.93 -12.37
N LYS A 203 -12.96 0.93 -11.68
CA LYS A 203 -12.78 0.25 -10.40
C LYS A 203 -13.32 1.09 -9.25
N LEU A 204 -13.97 0.43 -8.29
CA LEU A 204 -14.45 1.11 -7.08
C LEU A 204 -13.30 1.81 -6.35
N ASP A 205 -13.46 3.08 -6.08
CA ASP A 205 -12.53 3.84 -5.26
C ASP A 205 -12.84 3.65 -3.76
N PHE A 206 -12.47 2.52 -3.20
CA PHE A 206 -12.75 2.15 -1.81
C PHE A 206 -12.15 3.09 -0.75
N LEU A 207 -11.29 4.02 -1.17
CA LEU A 207 -10.73 5.06 -0.31
C LEU A 207 -11.46 6.41 -0.43
N TYR A 208 -12.51 6.51 -1.27
CA TYR A 208 -13.21 7.77 -1.50
C TYR A 208 -13.72 8.40 -0.21
N TYR A 209 -14.55 7.70 0.55
CA TYR A 209 -15.10 8.23 1.81
C TYR A 209 -14.04 8.41 2.90
N THR A 210 -12.96 7.64 2.86
CA THR A 210 -11.81 7.88 3.73
C THR A 210 -11.21 9.25 3.49
N ARG A 211 -11.00 9.62 2.23
CA ARG A 211 -10.49 10.96 1.89
C ARG A 211 -11.45 12.07 2.25
N GLU A 212 -12.74 11.88 2.03
CA GLU A 212 -13.75 12.88 2.41
C GLU A 212 -13.74 13.14 3.92
N ILE A 213 -13.67 12.09 4.75
CA ILE A 213 -13.56 12.24 6.20
C ILE A 213 -12.25 12.94 6.61
N PHE A 214 -11.14 12.63 5.93
CA PHE A 214 -9.88 13.32 6.20
C PHE A 214 -9.93 14.80 5.80
N LYS A 215 -10.60 15.16 4.71
CA LYS A 215 -10.84 16.57 4.38
C LYS A 215 -11.61 17.28 5.49
N GLU A 216 -12.68 16.65 6.00
CA GLU A 216 -13.44 17.19 7.15
C GLU A 216 -12.51 17.43 8.36
N TYR A 217 -11.53 16.53 8.63
CA TYR A 217 -10.56 16.74 9.72
C TYR A 217 -9.63 17.93 9.49
N PHE A 218 -9.15 18.13 8.26
CA PHE A 218 -8.33 19.29 7.92
C PHE A 218 -9.12 20.58 8.07
N GLU A 219 -10.37 20.60 7.63
CA GLU A 219 -11.30 21.73 7.80
C GLU A 219 -11.56 22.05 9.31
N ILE A 220 -11.86 21.02 10.11
CA ILE A 220 -12.08 21.19 11.57
C ILE A 220 -10.82 21.71 12.27
N ALA A 221 -9.66 21.28 11.83
CA ALA A 221 -8.37 21.71 12.39
C ALA A 221 -7.92 23.07 11.85
N GLU A 222 -8.64 23.68 10.92
CA GLU A 222 -8.25 24.91 10.20
C GLU A 222 -6.87 24.81 9.55
N ILE A 223 -6.54 23.61 9.02
CA ILE A 223 -5.29 23.30 8.34
C ILE A 223 -5.58 23.15 6.85
N GLU A 224 -4.79 23.83 6.02
CA GLU A 224 -4.87 23.69 4.57
C GLU A 224 -4.48 22.27 4.13
N LEU A 225 -5.23 21.73 3.14
CA LEU A 225 -4.90 20.43 2.57
C LEU A 225 -3.52 20.48 1.90
N PRO A 226 -2.63 19.55 2.22
CA PRO A 226 -1.32 19.54 1.57
C PRO A 226 -1.43 19.15 0.10
N ASP A 227 -0.56 19.70 -0.75
CA ASP A 227 -0.52 19.44 -2.20
C ASP A 227 -0.45 17.96 -2.57
N PHE A 228 0.16 17.15 -1.70
CA PHE A 228 0.27 15.71 -1.89
C PHE A 228 -0.98 14.92 -1.45
N PHE A 229 -2.04 15.59 -0.97
CA PHE A 229 -3.26 14.90 -0.57
C PHE A 229 -3.92 14.24 -1.78
N PRO A 230 -4.17 12.92 -1.76
CA PRO A 230 -4.66 12.22 -2.94
C PRO A 230 -6.12 12.57 -3.23
N LEU A 231 -6.39 13.10 -4.42
CA LEU A 231 -7.75 13.44 -4.87
C LEU A 231 -8.55 12.22 -5.33
N SER A 232 -7.86 11.18 -5.82
CA SER A 232 -8.45 9.91 -6.26
C SER A 232 -7.53 8.75 -5.93
N ARG A 233 -8.08 7.54 -5.90
CA ARG A 233 -7.25 6.33 -5.91
C ARG A 233 -6.59 6.21 -7.28
N VAL A 234 -5.28 6.09 -7.27
CA VAL A 234 -4.52 5.67 -8.45
C VAL A 234 -4.49 4.14 -8.45
N ASP A 235 -4.91 3.50 -9.53
CA ASP A 235 -4.84 2.04 -9.62
C ASP A 235 -3.39 1.54 -9.60
N ASP A 236 -3.20 0.27 -9.22
CA ASP A 236 -1.86 -0.26 -8.98
C ASP A 236 -1.04 -0.40 -10.27
N ALA A 237 -1.68 -0.57 -11.43
CA ALA A 237 -0.98 -0.58 -12.71
C ALA A 237 -0.41 0.81 -13.02
N THR A 238 -1.21 1.86 -12.88
CA THR A 238 -0.75 3.25 -13.04
C THR A 238 0.35 3.60 -12.04
N LYS A 239 0.23 3.18 -10.77
CA LYS A 239 1.29 3.38 -9.76
C LYS A 239 2.59 2.68 -10.14
N ASN A 240 2.52 1.43 -10.55
CA ASN A 240 3.69 0.67 -10.97
C ASN A 240 4.37 1.33 -12.17
N ASN A 241 3.59 1.80 -13.14
CA ASN A 241 4.09 2.54 -14.28
C ASN A 241 4.76 3.85 -13.85
N MET A 242 4.15 4.63 -12.99
CA MET A 242 4.75 5.86 -12.44
C MET A 242 6.06 5.58 -11.70
N LEU A 243 6.10 4.52 -10.88
CA LEU A 243 7.31 4.12 -10.16
C LEU A 243 8.42 3.67 -11.12
N MET A 244 8.09 2.95 -12.17
CA MET A 244 9.05 2.54 -13.19
C MET A 244 9.62 3.76 -13.93
N TRP A 245 8.77 4.68 -14.37
CA TRP A 245 9.19 5.93 -15.01
C TRP A 245 10.07 6.77 -14.11
N ARG A 246 9.69 6.91 -12.84
CA ARG A 246 10.48 7.63 -11.85
C ARG A 246 11.85 7.00 -11.63
N LYS A 247 11.93 5.67 -11.49
CA LYS A 247 13.20 4.95 -11.34
C LYS A 247 14.09 5.14 -12.57
N LEU A 248 13.50 5.04 -13.76
CA LEU A 248 14.22 5.25 -15.01
C LEU A 248 14.77 6.68 -15.10
N TYR A 249 13.97 7.69 -14.77
CA TYR A 249 14.39 9.08 -14.76
C TYR A 249 15.52 9.35 -13.78
N ILE A 250 15.43 8.81 -12.55
CA ILE A 250 16.49 8.98 -11.54
C ILE A 250 17.77 8.24 -11.94
N GLY A 251 17.64 7.05 -12.52
CA GLY A 251 18.79 6.20 -12.87
C GLY A 251 19.49 6.58 -14.17
N SER A 252 18.79 7.22 -15.10
CA SER A 252 19.29 7.56 -16.44
C SER A 252 18.58 8.82 -16.96
N PRO A 253 18.79 9.98 -16.32
CA PRO A 253 18.13 11.23 -16.71
C PRO A 253 18.49 11.69 -18.13
N GLU A 254 19.64 11.27 -18.63
CA GLU A 254 20.12 11.57 -19.99
C GLU A 254 19.24 10.98 -21.10
N LEU A 255 18.41 9.98 -20.78
CA LEU A 255 17.46 9.43 -21.74
C LEU A 255 16.25 10.33 -21.99
N PHE A 256 16.02 11.29 -21.10
CA PHE A 256 14.85 12.17 -21.14
C PHE A 256 15.23 13.52 -21.72
N LYS A 257 14.55 13.90 -22.79
CA LYS A 257 14.68 15.23 -23.37
C LYS A 257 13.45 16.06 -23.00
N GLU A 258 13.68 17.15 -22.31
CA GLU A 258 12.63 18.12 -22.05
C GLU A 258 12.26 18.85 -23.34
N VAL A 259 10.99 18.83 -23.69
CA VAL A 259 10.43 19.57 -24.81
C VAL A 259 9.47 20.60 -24.23
N LYS A 260 9.75 21.87 -24.42
CA LYS A 260 8.82 22.93 -24.03
C LYS A 260 7.58 22.83 -24.91
N GLY A 261 6.44 22.50 -24.31
CA GLY A 261 5.15 22.55 -24.99
C GLY A 261 4.72 24.00 -25.25
N GLU A 262 3.82 24.20 -26.19
CA GLU A 262 3.24 25.51 -26.48
C GLU A 262 2.40 26.08 -25.32
N GLN A 263 2.05 25.26 -24.34
CA GLN A 263 1.40 25.65 -23.08
C GLN A 263 2.43 25.57 -21.95
N GLU A 264 2.78 26.71 -21.39
CA GLU A 264 3.88 26.92 -20.41
C GLU A 264 3.80 26.10 -19.11
N GLU A 265 2.75 25.31 -18.87
CA GLU A 265 2.49 24.64 -17.57
C GLU A 265 2.87 23.16 -17.52
N ARG A 266 3.33 22.53 -18.60
CA ARG A 266 3.68 21.10 -18.58
C ARG A 266 5.00 20.83 -19.29
N ASN A 267 5.97 20.35 -18.51
CA ASN A 267 7.19 19.79 -19.09
C ASN A 267 6.87 18.46 -19.74
N ILE A 268 7.06 18.37 -21.05
CA ILE A 268 6.91 17.15 -21.83
C ILE A 268 8.30 16.54 -21.98
N TYR A 269 8.43 15.26 -21.60
CA TYR A 269 9.67 14.53 -21.79
C TYR A 269 9.52 13.56 -22.95
N MET A 270 10.49 13.59 -23.85
CA MET A 270 10.60 12.59 -24.92
C MET A 270 11.72 11.61 -24.61
N ILE A 271 11.50 10.36 -24.89
CA ILE A 271 12.48 9.29 -24.74
C ILE A 271 12.57 8.49 -26.02
N LYS A 272 13.78 8.11 -26.40
CA LYS A 272 13.99 7.28 -27.56
C LYS A 272 13.69 5.81 -27.20
N MET A 273 12.65 5.25 -27.78
CA MET A 273 12.15 3.92 -27.41
C MET A 273 13.16 2.80 -27.56
N SER A 274 14.06 2.89 -28.56
CA SER A 274 15.14 1.91 -28.75
C SER A 274 16.16 1.92 -27.61
N GLU A 275 16.43 3.08 -27.04
CA GLU A 275 17.33 3.23 -25.88
C GLU A 275 16.64 2.81 -24.59
N LEU A 276 15.34 3.06 -24.48
CA LEU A 276 14.51 2.59 -23.39
C LEU A 276 14.52 1.05 -23.31
N ASP A 277 14.24 0.37 -24.40
CA ASP A 277 14.23 -1.11 -24.46
C ASP A 277 15.60 -1.70 -24.11
N HIS A 278 16.69 -1.10 -24.55
CA HIS A 278 18.05 -1.54 -24.25
C HIS A 278 18.37 -1.44 -22.74
N ASN A 279 18.02 -0.34 -22.11
CA ASN A 279 18.25 -0.12 -20.68
C ASN A 279 17.42 -1.05 -19.78
N PHE A 280 16.22 -1.42 -20.21
CA PHE A 280 15.36 -2.36 -19.47
C PHE A 280 15.85 -3.81 -19.57
N GLN A 281 16.45 -4.21 -20.69
CA GLN A 281 17.02 -5.55 -20.85
C GLN A 281 18.19 -5.82 -19.90
N SER A 282 18.82 -4.79 -19.36
CA SER A 282 19.98 -4.90 -18.47
C SER A 282 19.62 -5.18 -17.00
N SER A 283 18.52 -5.83 -16.68
CA SER A 283 18.09 -6.25 -15.32
C SER A 283 18.13 -5.16 -14.22
N ARG A 284 18.63 -3.98 -14.54
CA ARG A 284 18.85 -2.86 -13.59
C ARG A 284 17.56 -2.32 -13.00
N TYR A 285 16.44 -2.54 -13.68
CA TYR A 285 15.13 -1.96 -13.33
C TYR A 285 14.11 -3.01 -12.89
N GLY A 286 14.52 -4.28 -12.81
CA GLY A 286 13.72 -5.33 -12.19
C GLY A 286 12.45 -5.73 -12.93
N VAL A 287 12.40 -5.49 -14.24
CA VAL A 287 11.27 -5.88 -15.10
C VAL A 287 11.66 -7.11 -15.89
N ASP A 288 11.15 -8.28 -15.50
CA ASP A 288 11.36 -9.52 -16.23
C ASP A 288 10.78 -9.42 -17.65
N ASN A 289 11.66 -9.44 -18.66
CA ASN A 289 11.40 -9.73 -20.07
C ASN A 289 10.30 -8.95 -20.81
N THR A 290 9.68 -7.95 -20.21
CA THR A 290 8.68 -7.12 -20.88
C THR A 290 9.34 -5.87 -21.41
N LYS A 291 9.33 -5.68 -22.73
CA LYS A 291 9.85 -4.46 -23.32
C LYS A 291 8.98 -3.26 -22.92
N PRO A 292 9.56 -2.17 -22.40
CA PRO A 292 8.83 -0.97 -22.04
C PRO A 292 7.98 -0.41 -23.17
N SER A 293 8.48 -0.50 -24.40
CA SER A 293 7.76 -0.11 -25.62
C SER A 293 6.39 -0.80 -25.79
N LYS A 294 6.21 -1.98 -25.21
CA LYS A 294 4.93 -2.69 -25.20
C LYS A 294 3.99 -2.26 -24.07
N VAL A 295 4.55 -1.73 -22.99
CA VAL A 295 3.79 -1.33 -21.79
C VAL A 295 3.30 0.11 -21.91
N TYR A 296 4.01 0.95 -22.69
CA TYR A 296 3.76 2.40 -22.74
C TYR A 296 3.31 2.90 -24.12
N SER A 297 3.04 2.01 -25.06
CA SER A 297 2.46 2.36 -26.36
C SER A 297 0.93 2.43 -26.37
N GLU A 298 0.31 2.11 -25.26
CA GLU A 298 -1.13 2.26 -24.99
C GLU A 298 -1.37 3.45 -24.03
#